data_5c4f424d801cde17e51b26a552d62a66
#
_entry.id   5c4f424d801cde17e51b26a552d62a66
#
_cell.length_a   1.000
_cell.length_b   1.000
_cell.length_c   1.000
_cell.angle_alpha   90.00
_cell.angle_beta   90.00
_cell.angle_gamma   90.00
#
_symmetry.space_group_name_H-M   'P 1'
#
loop_
_entity.id
_entity.type
_entity.pdbx_description
1 polymer ?
#
loop_
_entity_poly.entity_id
_entity_poly.type
_entity_poly.pdbx_seq_one_letter_code
_entity_poly.pdbx_strand_id
1 'polypeptide(L)'
;MSTPEKAENTAGAPVVRSEDEWRRELTPEEYHVLRQAGTERPYTGEYWDTHTAGVYHCRACGAELFTSNEKFDSHCGWPSFWAPLAEERVRYIHDRTLGMDRIEVRCANCDSHLGHVFEGEGYGTPTDQRYCINSVSLKLVTADSADSTPES
;
A
#
# COMPACT_ATOMS: atom_id res chain seq x y z
N MET A 1 -10.42 -21.33 -14.45
CA MET A 1 -10.42 -20.76 -14.17
C MET A 1 -9.95 -20.01 -14.23
N SER A 2 -9.91 -19.60 -14.17
CA SER A 2 -9.63 -18.83 -14.07
C SER A 2 -9.26 -17.98 -14.00
N THR A 3 -9.10 -17.47 -13.96
CA THR A 3 -8.79 -16.68 -13.86
C THR A 3 -8.62 -15.72 -13.84
N PRO A 4 -8.70 -15.50 -14.18
CA PRO A 4 -8.55 -14.24 -14.24
C PRO A 4 -8.63 -13.58 -13.21
N GLU A 5 -8.83 -13.82 -13.00
CA GLU A 5 -9.04 -13.34 -12.12
C GLU A 5 -8.19 -12.93 -11.20
N LYS A 6 -7.22 -12.68 -11.46
CA LYS A 6 -6.44 -12.20 -10.49
C LYS A 6 -7.10 -11.07 -9.81
N ALA A 7 -7.73 -10.23 -10.43
CA ALA A 7 -8.31 -9.11 -9.80
C ALA A 7 -9.37 -9.47 -8.83
N GLU A 8 -10.16 -10.42 -9.11
CA GLU A 8 -11.16 -10.74 -8.19
C GLU A 8 -10.80 -11.73 -7.28
N ASN A 9 -9.61 -12.03 -7.14
CA ASN A 9 -9.22 -13.02 -6.27
C ASN A 9 -9.02 -12.55 -4.90
N THR A 10 -10.06 -12.10 -4.27
CA THR A 10 -9.94 -11.70 -2.90
C THR A 10 -9.81 -12.91 -2.02
N ALA A 11 -10.31 -14.01 -2.46
CA ALA A 11 -10.21 -15.18 -1.65
C ALA A 11 -8.80 -15.70 -1.56
N GLY A 12 -7.90 -15.17 -2.35
CA GLY A 12 -6.55 -15.65 -2.32
C GLY A 12 -5.66 -15.06 -1.27
N ALA A 13 -6.14 -14.14 -0.48
CA ALA A 13 -5.29 -13.54 0.54
C ALA A 13 -4.86 -14.58 1.55
N PRO A 14 -3.55 -14.78 1.77
CA PRO A 14 -3.08 -15.80 2.69
C PRO A 14 -3.37 -15.51 4.15
N VAL A 15 -3.44 -14.26 4.56
CA VAL A 15 -3.68 -13.91 5.93
C VAL A 15 -5.13 -13.53 6.09
N VAL A 16 -5.85 -14.30 6.90
CA VAL A 16 -7.26 -14.05 7.12
C VAL A 16 -7.50 -13.97 8.62
N ARG A 17 -8.03 -12.86 9.09
CA ARG A 17 -8.31 -12.64 10.49
C ARG A 17 -9.68 -12.02 10.64
N SER A 18 -10.31 -12.25 11.81
CA SER A 18 -11.60 -11.68 12.07
C SER A 18 -11.46 -10.18 12.32
N GLU A 19 -12.60 -9.47 12.23
CA GLU A 19 -12.58 -8.03 12.51
C GLU A 19 -12.09 -7.76 13.92
N ASP A 20 -12.46 -8.59 14.87
CA ASP A 20 -12.03 -8.37 16.24
C ASP A 20 -10.52 -8.53 16.37
N GLU A 21 -9.95 -9.49 15.65
CA GLU A 21 -8.49 -9.66 15.69
C GLU A 21 -7.77 -8.46 15.14
N TRP A 22 -8.28 -7.91 14.03
CA TRP A 22 -7.65 -6.71 13.45
C TRP A 22 -7.76 -5.54 14.40
N ARG A 23 -8.91 -5.39 15.08
CA ARG A 23 -9.08 -4.27 16.00
C ARG A 23 -8.14 -4.37 17.20
N ARG A 24 -7.80 -5.58 17.60
CA ARG A 24 -6.88 -5.75 18.73
C ARG A 24 -5.44 -5.44 18.33
N GLU A 25 -5.09 -5.69 17.09
CA GLU A 25 -3.70 -5.53 16.66
C GLU A 25 -3.39 -4.17 16.10
N LEU A 26 -4.37 -3.45 15.60
CA LEU A 26 -4.17 -2.17 14.95
C LEU A 26 -4.69 -1.04 15.81
N THR A 27 -4.10 0.14 15.68
CA THR A 27 -4.67 1.31 16.35
C THR A 27 -5.98 1.65 15.64
N PRO A 28 -6.84 2.47 16.25
CA PRO A 28 -8.08 2.86 15.57
C PRO A 28 -7.86 3.50 14.22
N GLU A 29 -6.82 4.31 14.07
CA GLU A 29 -6.55 4.93 12.78
C GLU A 29 -6.07 3.90 11.78
N GLU A 30 -5.20 2.98 12.20
CA GLU A 30 -4.73 1.93 11.30
C GLU A 30 -5.89 1.04 10.87
N TYR A 31 -6.77 0.69 11.79
CA TYR A 31 -7.90 -0.15 11.46
C TYR A 31 -8.81 0.55 10.45
N HIS A 32 -9.07 1.84 10.66
CA HIS A 32 -9.93 2.59 9.76
C HIS A 32 -9.36 2.62 8.33
N VAL A 33 -8.07 2.89 8.20
CA VAL A 33 -7.46 2.99 6.86
C VAL A 33 -7.29 1.61 6.25
N LEU A 34 -6.72 0.67 7.00
CA LEU A 34 -6.36 -0.62 6.44
C LEU A 34 -7.54 -1.55 6.23
N ARG A 35 -8.50 -1.54 7.13
CA ARG A 35 -9.59 -2.52 7.07
C ARG A 35 -10.93 -1.92 6.69
N GLN A 36 -11.07 -0.61 6.76
CA GLN A 36 -12.32 0.05 6.40
C GLN A 36 -12.15 0.98 5.20
N ALA A 37 -11.03 0.83 4.48
CA ALA A 37 -10.75 1.61 3.28
C ALA A 37 -10.79 3.12 3.52
N GLY A 38 -10.33 3.54 4.68
CA GLY A 38 -10.26 4.96 4.97
C GLY A 38 -9.08 5.59 4.25
N THR A 39 -9.01 6.92 4.29
CA THR A 39 -7.93 7.66 3.66
C THR A 39 -7.38 8.66 4.67
N GLU A 40 -6.07 8.67 4.84
CA GLU A 40 -5.46 9.67 5.71
C GLU A 40 -5.51 11.03 5.04
N ARG A 41 -5.40 12.09 5.82
CA ARG A 41 -5.41 13.43 5.25
C ARG A 41 -4.10 13.68 4.53
N PRO A 42 -4.11 14.43 3.41
CA PRO A 42 -2.88 14.68 2.67
C PRO A 42 -1.91 15.48 3.53
N TYR A 43 -0.64 15.23 3.34
CA TYR A 43 0.46 15.92 4.02
C TYR A 43 0.53 15.66 5.52
N THR A 44 -0.25 14.70 6.05
CA THR A 44 -0.20 14.40 7.48
C THR A 44 0.47 13.06 7.77
N GLY A 45 0.64 12.21 6.78
CA GLY A 45 1.20 10.90 7.01
C GLY A 45 2.69 10.95 7.25
N GLU A 46 3.21 9.86 7.77
CA GLU A 46 4.60 9.78 8.16
C GLU A 46 5.56 9.79 6.98
N TYR A 47 5.15 9.27 5.83
CA TYR A 47 6.06 9.04 4.72
C TYR A 47 5.79 9.84 3.46
N TRP A 48 4.89 10.82 3.48
CA TRP A 48 4.53 11.47 2.23
C TRP A 48 5.73 12.14 1.55
N ASP A 49 6.69 12.62 2.33
CA ASP A 49 7.87 13.26 1.75
C ASP A 49 9.17 12.60 2.17
N THR A 50 9.12 11.33 2.56
CA THR A 50 10.30 10.61 3.02
C THR A 50 11.18 10.20 1.85
N HIS A 51 12.48 10.39 1.97
CA HIS A 51 13.42 9.98 0.95
C HIS A 51 14.42 8.94 1.47
N THR A 52 14.19 8.40 2.62
CA THR A 52 15.08 7.41 3.23
C THR A 52 15.04 6.10 2.46
N ALA A 53 16.20 5.51 2.21
CA ALA A 53 16.27 4.24 1.50
C ALA A 53 15.72 3.12 2.36
N GLY A 54 14.96 2.24 1.77
CA GLY A 54 14.40 1.12 2.49
C GLY A 54 13.25 0.48 1.76
N VAL A 55 12.59 -0.45 2.45
CA VAL A 55 11.47 -1.20 1.92
C VAL A 55 10.24 -0.86 2.75
N TYR A 56 9.12 -0.60 2.07
CA TYR A 56 7.88 -0.29 2.74
C TYR A 56 7.05 -1.56 2.87
N HIS A 57 6.76 -1.95 4.10
CA HIS A 57 6.00 -3.15 4.41
C HIS A 57 4.55 -2.80 4.69
N CYS A 58 3.66 -3.76 4.50
CA CYS A 58 2.28 -3.59 4.91
C CYS A 58 2.23 -3.45 6.41
N ARG A 59 1.61 -2.39 6.90
CA ARG A 59 1.57 -2.17 8.34
C ARG A 59 0.77 -3.25 9.06
N ALA A 60 -0.19 -3.84 8.39
CA ALA A 60 -1.02 -4.86 9.02
C ALA A 60 -0.36 -6.24 9.07
N CYS A 61 0.29 -6.66 8.01
CA CYS A 61 0.81 -8.03 7.97
C CYS A 61 2.32 -8.16 7.79
N GLY A 62 3.00 -7.07 7.47
CA GLY A 62 4.45 -7.11 7.34
C GLY A 62 4.98 -7.52 5.98
N ALA A 63 4.12 -7.74 5.00
CA ALA A 63 4.59 -8.13 3.68
C ALA A 63 5.31 -6.96 3.02
N GLU A 64 6.36 -7.25 2.26
CA GLU A 64 7.09 -6.21 1.54
C GLU A 64 6.28 -5.77 0.33
N LEU A 65 6.04 -4.48 0.19
CA LEU A 65 5.15 -3.98 -0.85
C LEU A 65 5.81 -3.04 -1.83
N PHE A 66 6.56 -2.06 -1.36
CA PHE A 66 7.17 -1.04 -2.20
C PHE A 66 8.58 -0.75 -1.70
N THR A 67 9.42 -0.19 -2.57
CA THR A 67 10.76 0.21 -2.13
C THR A 67 10.96 1.67 -2.42
N SER A 68 11.95 2.25 -1.73
CA SER A 68 12.28 3.64 -1.93
C SER A 68 12.79 3.92 -3.35
N ASN A 69 13.27 2.88 -4.04
CA ASN A 69 13.76 3.07 -5.41
C ASN A 69 12.66 3.50 -6.37
N GLU A 70 11.42 3.10 -6.11
CA GLU A 70 10.31 3.45 -6.96
C GLU A 70 9.48 4.60 -6.41
N LYS A 71 9.88 5.18 -5.28
CA LYS A 71 9.15 6.30 -4.70
C LYS A 71 9.52 7.59 -5.40
N PHE A 72 8.55 8.43 -5.67
CA PHE A 72 8.82 9.73 -6.31
C PHE A 72 7.90 10.79 -5.72
N ASP A 73 8.28 12.05 -5.91
CA ASP A 73 7.51 13.18 -5.40
C ASP A 73 6.44 13.57 -6.39
N SER A 74 5.18 13.26 -6.07
CA SER A 74 4.08 13.65 -6.93
C SER A 74 3.39 14.89 -6.42
N HIS A 75 3.76 15.35 -5.23
CA HIS A 75 3.18 16.54 -4.60
C HIS A 75 1.69 16.39 -4.32
N CYS A 76 1.21 15.15 -4.17
CA CYS A 76 -0.20 14.94 -3.88
C CYS A 76 -0.50 14.82 -2.39
N GLY A 77 0.52 14.78 -1.56
CA GLY A 77 0.31 14.72 -0.11
C GLY A 77 0.33 13.32 0.48
N TRP A 78 0.57 12.29 -0.35
CA TRP A 78 0.71 10.91 0.09
C TRP A 78 1.94 10.32 -0.54
N PRO A 79 2.54 9.27 0.07
CA PRO A 79 3.66 8.61 -0.59
C PRO A 79 3.25 8.06 -1.94
N SER A 80 4.07 8.25 -2.93
CA SER A 80 3.76 7.84 -4.30
C SER A 80 4.87 6.97 -4.85
N PHE A 81 4.48 5.90 -5.56
CA PHE A 81 5.43 4.96 -6.13
C PHE A 81 5.03 4.71 -7.58
N TRP A 82 5.99 4.45 -8.46
CA TRP A 82 5.64 4.18 -9.85
C TRP A 82 5.50 2.68 -10.13
N ALA A 83 5.80 1.82 -9.15
CA ALA A 83 5.58 0.37 -9.28
C ALA A 83 5.67 -0.26 -7.90
N PRO A 84 5.03 -1.40 -7.67
CA PRO A 84 5.23 -2.14 -6.44
C PRO A 84 6.54 -2.93 -6.54
N LEU A 85 6.97 -3.51 -5.44
CA LEU A 85 8.17 -4.34 -5.42
C LEU A 85 8.07 -5.46 -6.43
N ALA A 86 6.90 -6.03 -6.56
CA ALA A 86 6.59 -7.04 -7.57
C ALA A 86 5.09 -7.01 -7.76
N GLU A 87 4.62 -7.32 -8.96
CA GLU A 87 3.20 -7.21 -9.24
C GLU A 87 2.34 -8.08 -8.32
N GLU A 88 2.83 -9.23 -7.92
CA GLU A 88 2.02 -10.11 -7.09
C GLU A 88 1.95 -9.66 -5.65
N ARG A 89 2.62 -8.59 -5.27
CA ARG A 89 2.54 -8.08 -3.91
C ARG A 89 1.26 -7.32 -3.63
N VAL A 90 0.58 -6.86 -4.68
CA VAL A 90 -0.63 -6.07 -4.50
C VAL A 90 -1.75 -6.64 -5.36
N ARG A 91 -2.99 -6.31 -4.99
CA ARG A 91 -4.18 -6.67 -5.74
C ARG A 91 -4.89 -5.40 -6.15
N TYR A 92 -5.64 -5.47 -7.24
CA TYR A 92 -6.33 -4.32 -7.80
C TYR A 92 -7.83 -4.56 -7.77
N ILE A 93 -8.59 -3.60 -7.26
CA ILE A 93 -10.04 -3.70 -7.16
C ILE A 93 -10.63 -2.45 -7.82
N HIS A 94 -11.61 -2.65 -8.69
CA HIS A 94 -12.24 -1.51 -9.32
C HIS A 94 -13.09 -0.77 -8.28
N ASP A 95 -12.86 0.52 -8.13
CA ASP A 95 -13.51 1.33 -7.11
C ASP A 95 -14.30 2.44 -7.78
N ARG A 96 -15.61 2.37 -7.71
CA ARG A 96 -16.47 3.37 -8.34
C ARG A 96 -17.24 4.21 -7.35
N THR A 97 -16.73 4.26 -6.12
CA THR A 97 -17.39 5.04 -5.09
C THR A 97 -17.28 6.52 -5.39
N LEU A 98 -18.19 7.29 -4.88
CA LEU A 98 -18.20 8.75 -5.02
C LEU A 98 -18.26 9.19 -6.47
N GLY A 99 -18.82 8.37 -7.34
CA GLY A 99 -18.95 8.72 -8.75
C GLY A 99 -17.63 8.76 -9.51
N MET A 100 -16.57 8.26 -8.92
CA MET A 100 -15.26 8.22 -9.57
C MET A 100 -14.95 6.81 -10.00
N ASP A 101 -14.11 6.69 -11.03
CA ASP A 101 -13.72 5.39 -11.53
C ASP A 101 -12.25 5.26 -11.26
N ARG A 102 -11.91 4.60 -10.17
CA ARG A 102 -10.53 4.45 -9.74
C ARG A 102 -10.18 2.98 -9.55
N ILE A 103 -8.89 2.69 -9.39
CA ILE A 103 -8.43 1.34 -9.11
C ILE A 103 -7.85 1.35 -7.72
N GLU A 104 -8.46 0.62 -6.82
CA GLU A 104 -7.98 0.49 -5.45
C GLU A 104 -6.83 -0.51 -5.40
N VAL A 105 -5.82 -0.25 -4.59
CA VAL A 105 -4.68 -1.14 -4.41
C VAL A 105 -4.76 -1.73 -3.00
N ARG A 106 -4.69 -3.04 -2.91
CA ARG A 106 -4.72 -3.76 -1.64
C ARG A 106 -3.52 -4.67 -1.50
N CYS A 107 -3.16 -4.97 -0.26
CA CYS A 107 -2.07 -5.91 0.01
C CYS A 107 -2.52 -7.30 -0.41
N ALA A 108 -1.73 -7.96 -1.26
CA ALA A 108 -2.10 -9.31 -1.71
C ALA A 108 -2.00 -10.33 -0.58
N ASN A 109 -1.26 -10.02 0.48
CA ASN A 109 -1.06 -10.96 1.56
C ASN A 109 -2.19 -10.95 2.59
N CYS A 110 -2.75 -9.78 2.91
CA CYS A 110 -3.79 -9.70 3.92
C CYS A 110 -5.03 -8.94 3.48
N ASP A 111 -5.03 -8.45 2.25
CA ASP A 111 -6.18 -7.76 1.66
C ASP A 111 -6.47 -6.40 2.31
N SER A 112 -5.51 -5.81 3.00
CA SER A 112 -5.70 -4.49 3.58
C SER A 112 -5.67 -3.41 2.51
N HIS A 113 -6.46 -2.37 2.71
CA HIS A 113 -6.51 -1.25 1.79
C HIS A 113 -5.22 -0.45 1.87
N LEU A 114 -4.59 -0.19 0.74
CA LEU A 114 -3.36 0.58 0.70
C LEU A 114 -3.60 1.97 0.11
N GLY A 115 -4.32 2.05 -0.97
CA GLY A 115 -4.57 3.31 -1.65
C GLY A 115 -5.13 3.06 -3.03
N HIS A 116 -4.74 3.88 -3.99
CA HIS A 116 -5.22 3.78 -5.37
C HIS A 116 -4.07 3.98 -6.34
N VAL A 117 -4.24 3.50 -7.56
CA VAL A 117 -3.24 3.70 -8.60
C VAL A 117 -3.87 4.49 -9.74
N PHE A 118 -3.10 5.43 -10.29
CA PHE A 118 -3.51 6.29 -11.38
C PHE A 118 -2.50 6.18 -12.52
N GLU A 119 -2.94 6.41 -13.75
CA GLU A 119 -2.08 6.29 -14.91
C GLU A 119 -2.20 7.51 -15.81
N GLY A 120 -1.18 7.73 -16.63
CA GLY A 120 -1.27 8.71 -17.69
C GLY A 120 -1.18 10.14 -17.25
N GLU A 121 -0.61 10.38 -16.08
CA GLU A 121 -0.56 11.74 -15.55
C GLU A 121 0.69 12.51 -15.95
N GLY A 122 1.63 11.85 -16.64
CA GLY A 122 2.77 12.58 -17.18
C GLY A 122 3.88 12.91 -16.21
N TYR A 123 4.07 12.09 -15.18
CA TYR A 123 5.14 12.35 -14.22
C TYR A 123 6.53 11.96 -14.76
N GLY A 124 6.60 11.32 -15.93
CA GLY A 124 7.90 10.96 -16.48
C GLY A 124 8.56 9.75 -15.85
N THR A 125 7.80 8.95 -15.12
CA THR A 125 8.32 7.73 -14.51
C THR A 125 8.29 6.59 -15.53
N PRO A 126 9.03 5.50 -15.27
CA PRO A 126 9.07 4.39 -16.23
C PRO A 126 7.73 3.79 -16.59
N THR A 127 6.77 3.77 -15.67
CA THR A 127 5.47 3.16 -15.95
C THR A 127 4.38 4.17 -16.21
N ASP A 128 4.64 5.44 -15.88
CA ASP A 128 3.62 6.49 -15.91
C ASP A 128 2.43 6.12 -15.03
N GLN A 129 2.67 5.32 -13.99
CA GLN A 129 1.67 4.96 -13.00
C GLN A 129 2.02 5.65 -11.69
N ARG A 130 1.03 6.01 -10.93
CA ARG A 130 1.22 6.58 -9.60
C ARG A 130 0.42 5.79 -8.60
N TYR A 131 1.11 5.01 -7.79
CA TYR A 131 0.50 4.29 -6.68
C TYR A 131 0.49 5.26 -5.51
N CYS A 132 -0.69 5.80 -5.22
CA CYS A 132 -0.86 6.79 -4.17
C CYS A 132 -1.31 6.04 -2.92
N ILE A 133 -0.40 5.87 -1.98
CA ILE A 133 -0.59 4.93 -0.88
C ILE A 133 -0.64 5.68 0.45
N ASN A 134 -1.52 5.29 1.35
CA ASN A 134 -1.59 5.91 2.67
C ASN A 134 -0.36 5.56 3.49
N SER A 135 0.25 6.55 4.14
CA SER A 135 1.38 6.28 5.03
C SER A 135 0.96 5.33 6.15
N VAL A 136 -0.26 5.46 6.62
CA VAL A 136 -0.77 4.61 7.69
C VAL A 136 -0.80 3.14 7.29
N SER A 137 -0.86 2.87 5.99
CA SER A 137 -0.87 1.49 5.50
C SER A 137 0.53 0.89 5.38
N LEU A 138 1.56 1.68 5.63
CA LEU A 138 2.95 1.27 5.38
C LEU A 138 3.80 1.37 6.63
N LYS A 139 4.88 0.59 6.65
CA LYS A 139 5.90 0.72 7.65
C LYS A 139 7.24 0.64 6.93
N LEU A 140 8.04 1.68 7.02
CA LEU A 140 9.33 1.71 6.35
C LEU A 140 10.35 0.96 7.19
N VAL A 141 11.03 0.01 6.55
CA VAL A 141 12.12 -0.71 7.18
C VAL A 141 13.38 -0.28 6.45
N THR A 142 14.24 0.44 7.14
CA THR A 142 15.43 0.99 6.50
C THR A 142 16.55 -0.05 6.50
N ALA A 143 17.55 0.19 5.70
CA ALA A 143 18.68 -0.70 5.63
C ALA A 143 19.36 -0.80 6.99
N ASP A 144 19.43 0.30 7.71
CA ASP A 144 20.01 0.26 9.03
C ASP A 144 19.21 -0.59 9.98
N SER A 145 17.90 -0.47 9.93
CA SER A 145 17.06 -1.31 10.77
C SER A 145 17.22 -2.76 10.43
N ALA A 146 17.30 -3.06 9.15
CA ALA A 146 17.46 -4.42 8.72
C ALA A 146 18.79 -4.97 9.17
N ASP A 147 19.82 -4.18 9.11
CA ASP A 147 21.12 -4.63 9.52
C ASP A 147 21.17 -4.90 11.01
N SER A 148 20.54 -4.08 11.77
CA SER A 148 20.61 -4.28 13.19
C SER A 148 19.76 -5.45 13.64
N THR A 149 18.78 -5.79 12.87
CA THR A 149 17.93 -6.86 13.27
C THR A 149 18.60 -8.17 13.41
N PRO A 150 19.37 -8.58 12.51
CA PRO A 150 19.87 -9.91 12.57
C PRO A 150 20.74 -10.10 13.71
N GLU A 151 21.51 -9.18 13.98
CA GLU A 151 22.34 -9.42 14.99
C GLU A 151 21.58 -9.30 16.11
N SER A 152 20.51 -8.80 16.00
CA SER A 152 19.72 -8.71 17.18
C SER A 152 18.81 -9.82 17.15
#